data_ea7ee7db46f598eadc26a0b361ae6525
#
_entry.id   ea7ee7db46f598eadc26a0b361ae6525
#
_cell.length_a   1.000
_cell.length_b   1.000
_cell.length_c   1.000
_cell.angle_alpha   90.00
_cell.angle_beta   90.00
_cell.angle_gamma   90.00
#
_symmetry.space_group_name_H-M   'P 1'
#
loop_
_entity.id
_entity.type
_entity.pdbx_description
1 polymer ?
#
loop_
_entity_poly.entity_id
_entity_poly.type
_entity_poly.pdbx_seq_one_letter_code
_entity_poly.pdbx_strand_id
1 'polypeptide(L)'
;MNFRNAKPDETEYLIEIFCDSKRHWGYDDELIKLWRDDMSINEEYIRNNKVVVFSVNDVEIGYFAIRLEERQLDDFFIRPKWIGKGYGREAFEYIKRIMKENDIKVLNFNTDPNAAGFYERMGAKCIGEFESIPKGRFIPLFEYTL
;
A
#
# COMPACT_ATOMS: atom_id res chain seq x y z
N MET A 1 -3.00 3.33 -17.66
CA MET A 1 -3.51 3.11 -16.29
C MET A 1 -4.21 4.37 -15.80
N ASN A 2 -5.35 4.21 -15.15
CA ASN A 2 -6.13 5.32 -14.61
C ASN A 2 -6.07 5.34 -13.08
N PHE A 3 -6.11 6.54 -12.50
CA PHE A 3 -6.06 6.75 -11.06
C PHE A 3 -7.26 7.61 -10.63
N ARG A 4 -7.91 7.22 -9.55
CA ARG A 4 -9.00 8.00 -8.97
C ARG A 4 -8.91 8.00 -7.45
N ASN A 5 -9.43 9.04 -6.83
CA ASN A 5 -9.57 9.06 -5.38
C ASN A 5 -10.62 8.05 -4.94
N ALA A 6 -10.33 7.31 -3.86
CA ALA A 6 -11.30 6.44 -3.24
C ALA A 6 -12.42 7.27 -2.60
N LYS A 7 -13.62 6.68 -2.54
CA LYS A 7 -14.77 7.29 -1.86
C LYS A 7 -14.82 6.80 -0.41
N PRO A 8 -15.28 7.63 0.53
CA PRO A 8 -15.35 7.23 1.94
C PRO A 8 -16.15 5.95 2.20
N ASP A 9 -17.15 5.65 1.39
CA ASP A 9 -17.97 4.44 1.52
C ASP A 9 -17.34 3.19 0.92
N GLU A 10 -16.11 3.27 0.43
CA GLU A 10 -15.41 2.15 -0.20
C GLU A 10 -14.46 1.40 0.75
N THR A 11 -14.53 1.62 2.05
CA THR A 11 -13.65 0.96 3.02
C THR A 11 -13.62 -0.57 2.87
N GLU A 12 -14.79 -1.20 2.81
CA GLU A 12 -14.86 -2.67 2.66
C GLU A 12 -14.29 -3.15 1.32
N TYR A 13 -14.50 -2.38 0.27
CA TYR A 13 -13.96 -2.66 -1.05
C TYR A 13 -12.42 -2.68 -1.04
N LEU A 14 -11.81 -1.69 -0.39
CA LEU A 14 -10.35 -1.61 -0.28
C LEU A 14 -9.79 -2.73 0.58
N ILE A 15 -10.46 -3.06 1.67
CA ILE A 15 -10.07 -4.16 2.56
C ILE A 15 -10.12 -5.50 1.81
N GLU A 16 -11.09 -5.69 0.92
CA GLU A 16 -11.15 -6.88 0.07
C GLU A 16 -9.90 -7.01 -0.81
N ILE A 17 -9.44 -5.92 -1.41
CA ILE A 17 -8.20 -5.92 -2.20
C ILE A 17 -7.01 -6.32 -1.33
N PHE A 18 -6.92 -5.78 -0.12
CA PHE A 18 -5.90 -6.16 0.85
C PHE A 18 -5.92 -7.66 1.15
N CYS A 19 -7.09 -8.19 1.48
CA CYS A 19 -7.23 -9.60 1.81
C CYS A 19 -6.83 -10.52 0.66
N ASP A 20 -7.25 -10.20 -0.56
CA ASP A 20 -6.89 -10.96 -1.75
C ASP A 20 -5.38 -10.97 -1.99
N SER A 21 -4.73 -9.82 -1.81
CA SER A 21 -3.27 -9.71 -1.93
C SER A 21 -2.55 -10.58 -0.90
N LYS A 22 -3.01 -10.57 0.35
CA LYS A 22 -2.42 -11.38 1.42
C LYS A 22 -2.60 -12.88 1.20
N ARG A 23 -3.76 -13.32 0.70
CA ARG A 23 -3.99 -14.72 0.35
C ARG A 23 -3.03 -15.21 -0.73
N HIS A 24 -2.69 -14.36 -1.68
CA HIS A 24 -1.73 -14.69 -2.74
C HIS A 24 -0.38 -15.12 -2.17
N TRP A 25 0.07 -14.53 -1.07
CA TRP A 25 1.33 -14.85 -0.42
C TRP A 25 1.26 -16.07 0.50
N GLY A 26 0.11 -16.71 0.61
CA GLY A 26 -0.05 -17.96 1.36
C GLY A 26 -0.32 -17.79 2.85
N TYR A 27 -0.63 -16.57 3.30
CA TYR A 27 -1.03 -16.36 4.70
C TYR A 27 -2.40 -16.98 4.98
N ASP A 28 -2.57 -17.55 6.18
CA ASP A 28 -3.84 -18.17 6.54
C ASP A 28 -4.92 -17.12 6.89
N ASP A 29 -6.18 -17.56 6.90
CA ASP A 29 -7.31 -16.67 7.11
C ASP A 29 -7.33 -16.03 8.50
N GLU A 30 -6.84 -16.73 9.53
CA GLU A 30 -6.78 -16.17 10.90
C GLU A 30 -5.81 -15.01 10.98
N LEU A 31 -4.66 -15.13 10.33
CA LEU A 31 -3.64 -14.10 10.30
C LEU A 31 -4.13 -12.88 9.49
N ILE A 32 -4.75 -13.14 8.34
CA ILE A 32 -5.33 -12.08 7.50
C ILE A 32 -6.41 -11.32 8.27
N LYS A 33 -7.26 -12.02 9.02
CA LYS A 33 -8.28 -11.40 9.85
C LYS A 33 -7.67 -10.51 10.92
N LEU A 34 -6.59 -10.96 11.56
CA LEU A 34 -5.88 -10.18 12.57
C LEU A 34 -5.38 -8.86 11.97
N TRP A 35 -4.76 -8.91 10.80
CA TRP A 35 -4.27 -7.71 10.13
C TRP A 35 -5.39 -6.81 9.65
N ARG A 36 -6.46 -7.39 9.10
CA ARG A 36 -7.63 -6.62 8.66
C ARG A 36 -8.23 -5.81 9.83
N ASP A 37 -8.33 -6.42 10.99
CA ASP A 37 -8.89 -5.76 12.18
C ASP A 37 -7.97 -4.66 12.72
N ASP A 38 -6.68 -4.68 12.36
CA ASP A 38 -5.68 -3.67 12.76
C ASP A 38 -5.49 -2.55 11.72
N MET A 39 -6.12 -2.63 10.56
CA MET A 39 -5.95 -1.64 9.51
C MET A 39 -6.47 -0.26 9.94
N SER A 40 -5.72 0.78 9.57
CA SER A 40 -6.11 2.16 9.86
C SER A 40 -7.22 2.67 8.93
N ILE A 41 -7.42 2.01 7.79
CA ILE A 41 -8.34 2.49 6.78
C ILE A 41 -9.79 2.39 7.24
N ASN A 42 -10.51 3.50 7.16
CA ASN A 42 -11.93 3.62 7.42
C ASN A 42 -12.46 4.85 6.69
N GLU A 43 -13.72 5.17 6.87
CA GLU A 43 -14.36 6.31 6.20
C GLU A 43 -13.67 7.64 6.52
N GLU A 44 -13.34 7.88 7.78
CA GLU A 44 -12.65 9.09 8.21
C GLU A 44 -11.22 9.16 7.64
N TYR A 45 -10.51 8.05 7.66
CA TYR A 45 -9.18 7.96 7.05
C TYR A 45 -9.22 8.35 5.59
N ILE A 46 -10.17 7.82 4.83
CA ILE A 46 -10.29 8.09 3.39
C ILE A 46 -10.59 9.58 3.15
N ARG A 47 -11.41 10.22 3.98
CA ARG A 47 -11.69 11.66 3.86
C ARG A 47 -10.47 12.51 4.13
N ASN A 48 -9.63 12.13 5.06
CA ASN A 48 -8.54 12.96 5.58
C ASN A 48 -7.18 12.68 4.95
N ASN A 49 -7.06 11.65 4.12
CA ASN A 49 -5.79 11.22 3.57
C ASN A 49 -5.88 10.98 2.06
N LYS A 50 -4.74 10.72 1.43
CA LYS A 50 -4.70 10.44 0.00
C LYS A 50 -4.85 8.95 -0.24
N VAL A 51 -6.04 8.52 -0.64
CA VAL A 51 -6.34 7.13 -0.96
C VAL A 51 -6.74 7.05 -2.43
N VAL A 52 -6.00 6.27 -3.20
CA VAL A 52 -6.14 6.23 -4.66
C VAL A 52 -6.35 4.80 -5.12
N VAL A 53 -7.39 4.60 -5.94
CA VAL A 53 -7.66 3.34 -6.63
C VAL A 53 -7.13 3.45 -8.05
N PHE A 54 -6.48 2.42 -8.53
CA PHE A 54 -5.95 2.42 -9.90
C PHE A 54 -6.49 1.25 -10.72
N SER A 55 -6.60 1.49 -12.03
CA SER A 55 -7.24 0.56 -12.96
C SER A 55 -6.49 0.45 -14.28
N VAL A 56 -6.71 -0.68 -14.95
CA VAL A 56 -6.20 -0.97 -16.29
C VAL A 56 -7.37 -1.45 -17.12
N ASN A 57 -7.64 -0.82 -18.29
CA ASN A 57 -8.76 -1.17 -19.16
C ASN A 57 -10.09 -1.27 -18.41
N ASP A 58 -10.37 -0.27 -17.56
CA ASP A 58 -11.58 -0.17 -16.73
C ASP A 58 -11.73 -1.25 -15.66
N VAL A 59 -10.70 -2.04 -15.41
CA VAL A 59 -10.66 -3.01 -14.31
C VAL A 59 -9.83 -2.43 -13.16
N GLU A 60 -10.42 -2.29 -12.00
CA GLU A 60 -9.73 -1.79 -10.82
C GLU A 60 -8.87 -2.89 -10.22
N ILE A 61 -7.55 -2.66 -10.18
CA ILE A 61 -6.57 -3.69 -9.87
C ILE A 61 -5.85 -3.49 -8.55
N GLY A 62 -6.01 -2.35 -7.91
CA GLY A 62 -5.30 -2.08 -6.66
C GLY A 62 -5.60 -0.70 -6.09
N TYR A 63 -4.98 -0.43 -4.95
CA TYR A 63 -5.06 0.88 -4.33
C TYR A 63 -3.81 1.16 -3.50
N PHE A 64 -3.60 2.43 -3.18
CA PHE A 64 -2.63 2.83 -2.17
C PHE A 64 -3.21 3.93 -1.27
N ALA A 65 -2.65 4.06 -0.08
CA ALA A 65 -3.07 5.03 0.92
C ALA A 65 -1.86 5.72 1.54
N ILE A 66 -1.84 7.05 1.46
CA ILE A 66 -0.76 7.88 1.98
C ILE A 66 -1.32 8.87 2.99
N ARG A 67 -0.72 8.92 4.18
CA ARG A 67 -0.93 10.00 5.12
C ARG A 67 0.06 11.11 4.75
N LEU A 68 -0.46 12.16 4.11
CA LEU A 68 0.38 13.25 3.58
C LEU A 68 1.12 14.01 4.67
N GLU A 69 0.43 14.30 5.77
CA GLU A 69 1.01 15.04 6.88
C GLU A 69 2.15 14.29 7.55
N GLU A 70 1.96 12.99 7.79
CA GLU A 70 2.95 12.11 8.39
C GLU A 70 4.01 11.62 7.39
N ARG A 71 3.77 11.85 6.10
CA ARG A 71 4.67 11.41 5.02
C ARG A 71 4.91 9.92 5.04
N GLN A 72 3.81 9.18 5.16
CA GLN A 72 3.85 7.73 5.31
C GLN A 72 2.91 7.05 4.32
N LEU A 73 3.44 6.03 3.63
CA LEU A 73 2.66 5.14 2.79
C LEU A 73 2.17 3.99 3.68
N ASP A 74 0.87 3.95 3.95
CA ASP A 74 0.29 2.94 4.83
C ASP A 74 -0.10 1.67 4.08
N ASP A 75 -0.70 1.82 2.91
CA ASP A 75 -1.20 0.69 2.12
C ASP A 75 -0.78 0.83 0.66
N PHE A 76 -0.41 -0.28 0.06
CA PHE A 76 -0.17 -0.39 -1.38
C PHE A 76 -0.36 -1.85 -1.79
N PHE A 77 -1.51 -2.14 -2.35
CA PHE A 77 -1.91 -3.51 -2.67
C PHE A 77 -2.42 -3.63 -4.11
N ILE A 78 -2.06 -4.76 -4.74
CA ILE A 78 -2.48 -5.10 -6.10
C ILE A 78 -3.18 -6.45 -6.05
N ARG A 79 -4.29 -6.59 -6.78
CA ARG A 79 -5.00 -7.86 -6.90
C ARG A 79 -4.06 -8.93 -7.51
N PRO A 80 -4.08 -10.17 -7.01
CA PRO A 80 -3.11 -11.20 -7.38
C PRO A 80 -2.92 -11.41 -8.89
N LYS A 81 -4.00 -11.41 -9.65
CA LYS A 81 -3.97 -11.60 -11.10
C LYS A 81 -3.08 -10.58 -11.82
N TRP A 82 -2.85 -9.42 -11.22
CA TRP A 82 -2.16 -8.29 -11.83
C TRP A 82 -0.75 -8.07 -11.28
N ILE A 83 -0.32 -8.91 -10.33
CA ILE A 83 1.02 -8.85 -9.75
C ILE A 83 2.06 -9.34 -10.77
N GLY A 84 3.24 -8.71 -10.80
CA GLY A 84 4.35 -9.14 -11.65
C GLY A 84 4.23 -8.70 -13.11
N LYS A 85 3.38 -7.74 -13.42
CA LYS A 85 3.13 -7.25 -14.79
C LYS A 85 3.55 -5.81 -15.03
N GLY A 86 4.26 -5.20 -14.07
CA GLY A 86 4.75 -3.82 -14.20
C GLY A 86 3.79 -2.74 -13.71
N TYR A 87 2.58 -3.09 -13.29
CA TYR A 87 1.59 -2.12 -12.83
C TYR A 87 1.96 -1.48 -11.50
N GLY A 88 2.65 -2.23 -10.64
CA GLY A 88 3.16 -1.68 -9.40
C GLY A 88 4.15 -0.54 -9.62
N ARG A 89 5.00 -0.68 -10.62
CA ARG A 89 5.95 0.38 -11.01
C ARG A 89 5.20 1.64 -11.47
N GLU A 90 4.20 1.48 -12.32
CA GLU A 90 3.40 2.62 -12.78
C GLU A 90 2.67 3.31 -11.63
N ALA A 91 2.11 2.54 -10.71
CA ALA A 91 1.46 3.10 -9.53
C ALA A 91 2.46 3.83 -8.63
N PHE A 92 3.66 3.29 -8.48
CA PHE A 92 4.70 3.94 -7.68
C PHE A 92 5.18 5.26 -8.33
N GLU A 93 5.24 5.33 -9.64
CA GLU A 93 5.52 6.59 -10.35
C GLU A 93 4.45 7.65 -10.04
N TYR A 94 3.19 7.23 -9.92
CA TYR A 94 2.12 8.14 -9.51
C TYR A 94 2.29 8.59 -8.04
N ILE A 95 2.72 7.70 -7.15
CA ILE A 95 3.06 8.05 -5.77
C ILE A 95 4.16 9.12 -5.73
N LYS A 96 5.19 8.98 -6.54
CA LYS A 96 6.26 10.00 -6.66
C LYS A 96 5.70 11.35 -7.11
N ARG A 97 4.75 11.35 -8.03
CA ARG A 97 4.08 12.56 -8.48
C ARG A 97 3.32 13.23 -7.33
N ILE A 98 2.60 12.45 -6.53
CA ILE A 98 1.92 12.97 -5.34
C ILE A 98 2.92 13.57 -4.35
N MET A 99 4.07 12.91 -4.17
CA MET A 99 5.13 13.44 -3.31
C MET A 99 5.59 14.81 -3.78
N LYS A 100 5.84 14.97 -5.08
CA LYS A 100 6.26 16.26 -5.66
C LYS A 100 5.20 17.35 -5.46
N GLU A 101 3.95 17.03 -5.72
CA GLU A 101 2.83 17.96 -5.60
C GLU A 101 2.59 18.41 -4.16
N ASN A 102 3.04 17.64 -3.16
CA ASN A 102 2.85 17.94 -1.74
C ASN A 102 4.14 18.24 -0.99
N ASP A 103 5.23 18.52 -1.70
CA ASP A 103 6.55 18.82 -1.13
C ASP A 103 7.06 17.76 -0.16
N ILE A 104 6.74 16.51 -0.43
CA ILE A 104 7.24 15.37 0.33
C ILE A 104 8.55 14.90 -0.31
N LYS A 105 9.65 15.02 0.41
CA LYS A 105 10.97 14.60 -0.08
C LYS A 105 11.30 13.16 0.31
N VAL A 106 10.82 12.72 1.46
CA VAL A 106 11.06 11.38 1.98
C VAL A 106 9.74 10.77 2.41
N LEU A 107 9.46 9.58 1.90
CA LEU A 107 8.28 8.79 2.24
C LEU A 107 8.73 7.56 3.04
N ASN A 108 8.11 7.33 4.18
CA ASN A 108 8.41 6.19 5.03
C ASN A 108 7.30 5.14 4.93
N PHE A 109 7.67 3.87 5.04
CA PHE A 109 6.70 2.78 5.06
C PHE A 109 7.34 1.49 5.58
N ASN A 110 6.53 0.66 6.18
CA ASN A 110 6.90 -0.74 6.40
C ASN A 110 6.18 -1.59 5.36
N THR A 111 6.70 -2.76 5.06
CA THR A 111 6.14 -3.60 4.01
C THR A 111 6.18 -5.07 4.33
N ASP A 112 5.27 -5.82 3.71
CA ASP A 112 5.35 -7.27 3.68
C ASP A 112 6.73 -7.70 3.15
N PRO A 113 7.40 -8.67 3.79
CA PRO A 113 8.69 -9.16 3.31
C PRO A 113 8.67 -9.61 1.85
N ASN A 114 7.53 -10.12 1.38
CA ASN A 114 7.36 -10.55 -0.01
C ASN A 114 7.44 -9.41 -1.01
N ALA A 115 7.20 -8.17 -0.58
CA ALA A 115 7.24 -6.98 -1.43
C ALA A 115 8.56 -6.21 -1.32
N ALA A 116 9.47 -6.59 -0.43
CA ALA A 116 10.73 -5.87 -0.20
C ALA A 116 11.54 -5.67 -1.49
N GLY A 117 11.68 -6.73 -2.29
CA GLY A 117 12.42 -6.67 -3.55
C GLY A 117 11.83 -5.67 -4.55
N PHE A 118 10.50 -5.55 -4.58
CA PHE A 118 9.83 -4.56 -5.41
C PHE A 118 10.24 -3.14 -5.02
N TYR A 119 10.20 -2.82 -3.73
CA TYR A 119 10.53 -1.48 -3.26
C TYR A 119 12.01 -1.15 -3.46
N GLU A 120 12.89 -2.12 -3.29
CA GLU A 120 14.31 -1.94 -3.59
C GLU A 120 14.53 -1.59 -5.06
N ARG A 121 13.83 -2.28 -5.96
CA ARG A 121 13.89 -1.98 -7.40
C ARG A 121 13.32 -0.58 -7.74
N MET A 122 12.38 -0.08 -6.92
CA MET A 122 11.86 1.29 -7.09
C MET A 122 12.81 2.36 -6.56
N GLY A 123 13.89 1.96 -5.91
CA GLY A 123 14.87 2.88 -5.37
C GLY A 123 14.69 3.20 -3.88
N ALA A 124 13.78 2.51 -3.21
CA ALA A 124 13.62 2.65 -1.77
C ALA A 124 14.74 1.93 -1.03
N LYS A 125 15.05 2.39 0.17
CA LYS A 125 16.11 1.87 1.00
C LYS A 125 15.56 1.28 2.28
N CYS A 126 15.98 0.05 2.59
CA CYS A 126 15.65 -0.57 3.88
C CYS A 126 16.50 0.08 4.97
N ILE A 127 15.85 0.64 5.97
CA ILE A 127 16.52 1.37 7.07
C ILE A 127 16.39 0.67 8.42
N GLY A 128 15.74 -0.47 8.46
CA GLY A 128 15.55 -1.21 9.70
C GLY A 128 14.40 -2.19 9.64
N GLU A 129 13.86 -2.47 10.81
CA GLU A 129 12.73 -3.36 10.98
C GLU A 129 11.64 -2.69 11.81
N PHE A 130 10.41 -3.12 11.57
CA PHE A 130 9.24 -2.67 12.30
C PHE A 130 8.55 -3.90 12.90
N GLU A 131 8.26 -3.84 14.20
CA GLU A 131 7.49 -4.92 14.83
C GLU A 131 6.02 -4.78 14.47
N SER A 132 5.52 -5.77 13.73
CA SER A 132 4.14 -5.84 13.28
C SER A 132 3.32 -6.70 14.27
N ILE A 133 2.20 -7.25 13.82
CA ILE A 133 1.39 -8.20 14.56
C ILE A 133 1.35 -9.54 13.82
N PRO A 134 1.31 -10.67 14.51
CA PRO A 134 1.39 -10.82 15.97
C PRO A 134 2.77 -10.44 16.52
N LYS A 135 2.84 -10.22 17.84
CA LYS A 135 4.07 -9.87 18.54
C LYS A 135 5.21 -10.84 18.15
N GLY A 136 6.39 -10.27 17.88
CA GLY A 136 7.55 -11.04 17.43
C GLY A 136 7.68 -11.16 15.94
N ARG A 137 6.71 -10.66 15.17
CA ARG A 137 6.79 -10.59 13.71
C ARG A 137 7.40 -9.26 13.30
N PHE A 138 8.61 -9.31 12.72
CA PHE A 138 9.32 -8.11 12.24
C PHE A 138 9.24 -8.05 10.73
N ILE A 139 8.99 -6.86 10.20
CA ILE A 139 8.90 -6.59 8.78
C ILE A 139 9.84 -5.45 8.38
N PRO A 140 10.30 -5.40 7.11
CA PRO A 140 11.21 -4.35 6.67
C PRO A 140 10.60 -2.96 6.79
N LEU A 141 11.40 -2.02 7.31
CA LEU A 141 11.10 -0.59 7.31
C LEU A 141 11.90 0.08 6.20
N PHE A 142 11.22 0.80 5.34
CA PHE A 142 11.81 1.45 4.19
C PHE A 142 11.64 2.96 4.23
N GLU A 143 12.55 3.64 3.54
CA GLU A 143 12.35 5.02 3.13
C GLU A 143 12.59 5.16 1.63
N TYR A 144 11.82 6.03 1.00
CA TYR A 144 12.05 6.45 -0.37
C TYR A 144 12.35 7.94 -0.38
N THR A 145 13.49 8.33 -0.97
CA THR A 145 13.89 9.73 -1.13
C THR A 145 13.70 10.13 -2.59
N LEU A 146 12.94 11.21 -2.79
CA LEU A 146 12.63 11.72 -4.12
C LEU A 146 13.87 12.31 -4.79
#